data_45e40f24cddf09be7f3d21b6e78eaf37
#
_entry.id   45e40f24cddf09be7f3d21b6e78eaf37
#
_cell.length_a   1.000
_cell.length_b   1.000
_cell.length_c   1.000
_cell.angle_alpha   90.00
_cell.angle_beta   90.00
_cell.angle_gamma   90.00
#
_symmetry.space_group_name_H-M   'P 1'
#
loop_
_entity.id
_entity.type
_entity.pdbx_description
1 polymer ?
#
loop_
_entity_poly.entity_id
_entity_poly.type
_entity_poly.pdbx_seq_one_letter_code
_entity_poly.pdbx_strand_id
1 'polypeptide(L)'
;MTEKKITVGIIQQQNTGDIADNKKRLKHHIDQCAAKGAQLVVLQELHNSLYFCQTESTDNFDLAESIPGESTEFYSRIAGELHIVLVTSLFERRTAGLYHNTAVVFDTDGSIAGKYRKMHIPDDPAYYEKFYFTPGDLGFTPIKTSIGTLGVLVCWDQWYPEAARLMALQGADMLIYPTAIGWESSDTPQEQKRQQDAWIISQRGHAVANGLPVVAVNRV
;
A
#
# COMPACT_ATOMS: atom_id res chain seq x y z
N MET A 1 19.54 23.37 8.76
CA MET A 1 18.42 22.85 7.96
C MET A 1 17.22 22.78 8.91
N THR A 2 16.12 23.46 8.62
CA THR A 2 14.90 23.33 9.41
C THR A 2 14.31 21.94 9.19
N GLU A 3 14.12 21.16 10.27
CA GLU A 3 13.45 19.86 10.19
C GLU A 3 12.05 20.06 9.59
N LYS A 4 11.79 19.43 8.43
CA LYS A 4 10.45 19.40 7.83
C LYS A 4 9.64 18.30 8.53
N LYS A 5 8.67 18.69 9.35
CA LYS A 5 7.75 17.75 9.99
C LYS A 5 6.57 17.47 9.06
N ILE A 6 6.25 16.20 8.85
CA ILE A 6 5.10 15.75 8.07
C ILE A 6 4.18 14.95 9.01
N THR A 7 2.90 15.31 9.03
CA THR A 7 1.87 14.55 9.72
C THR A 7 1.33 13.46 8.78
N VAL A 8 1.43 12.21 9.22
CA VAL A 8 0.99 11.04 8.43
C VAL A 8 -0.28 10.46 9.07
N GLY A 9 -1.34 10.31 8.26
CA GLY A 9 -2.52 9.53 8.60
C GLY A 9 -2.36 8.10 8.07
N ILE A 10 -2.59 7.11 8.91
CA ILE A 10 -2.64 5.70 8.53
C ILE A 10 -4.05 5.17 8.73
N ILE A 11 -4.59 4.45 7.74
CA ILE A 11 -5.95 3.93 7.81
C ILE A 11 -5.91 2.41 7.76
N GLN A 12 -6.32 1.81 8.88
CA GLN A 12 -6.58 0.39 9.02
C GLN A 12 -8.09 0.19 9.10
N GLN A 13 -8.68 -0.45 8.10
CA GLN A 13 -10.12 -0.66 8.01
C GLN A 13 -10.44 -2.14 7.87
N GLN A 14 -11.40 -2.62 8.64
CA GLN A 14 -12.03 -3.91 8.38
C GLN A 14 -12.96 -3.76 7.18
N ASN A 15 -12.67 -4.46 6.10
CA ASN A 15 -13.48 -4.44 4.90
C ASN A 15 -14.61 -5.48 4.94
N THR A 16 -15.63 -5.23 4.14
CA THR A 16 -16.73 -6.15 3.84
C THR A 16 -16.71 -6.56 2.37
N GLY A 17 -17.63 -7.42 1.96
CA GLY A 17 -17.84 -7.75 0.54
C GLY A 17 -18.43 -6.62 -0.29
N ASP A 18 -18.92 -5.55 0.34
CA ASP A 18 -19.47 -4.37 -0.34
C ASP A 18 -18.38 -3.32 -0.59
N ILE A 19 -17.92 -3.25 -1.84
CA ILE A 19 -16.88 -2.29 -2.28
C ILE A 19 -17.34 -0.84 -2.13
N ALA A 20 -18.61 -0.54 -2.41
CA ALA A 20 -19.12 0.82 -2.32
C ALA A 20 -19.14 1.31 -0.88
N ASP A 21 -19.55 0.44 0.07
CA ASP A 21 -19.49 0.75 1.50
C ASP A 21 -18.03 0.90 1.98
N ASN A 22 -17.13 0.00 1.54
CA ASN A 22 -15.71 0.11 1.88
C ASN A 22 -15.12 1.45 1.42
N LYS A 23 -15.35 1.86 0.17
CA LYS A 23 -14.90 3.16 -0.40
C LYS A 23 -15.50 4.34 0.36
N LYS A 24 -16.78 4.28 0.72
CA LYS A 24 -17.45 5.32 1.52
C LYS A 24 -16.82 5.49 2.91
N ARG A 25 -16.56 4.38 3.59
CA ARG A 25 -15.91 4.40 4.93
C ARG A 25 -14.46 4.87 4.83
N LEU A 26 -13.71 4.45 3.79
CA LEU A 26 -12.36 4.94 3.54
C LEU A 26 -12.36 6.44 3.33
N LYS A 27 -13.28 6.99 2.52
CA LYS A 27 -13.41 8.43 2.36
C LYS A 27 -13.61 9.14 3.69
N HIS A 28 -14.52 8.64 4.53
CA HIS A 28 -14.75 9.22 5.86
C HIS A 28 -13.47 9.22 6.74
N HIS A 29 -12.69 8.13 6.73
CA HIS A 29 -11.44 8.06 7.48
C HIS A 29 -10.36 8.98 6.90
N ILE A 30 -10.29 9.12 5.57
CA ILE A 30 -9.39 10.07 4.91
C ILE A 30 -9.74 11.50 5.32
N ASP A 31 -11.04 11.88 5.28
CA ASP A 31 -11.53 13.18 5.73
C ASP A 31 -11.11 13.47 7.20
N GLN A 32 -11.23 12.46 8.08
CA GLN A 32 -10.81 12.59 9.48
C GLN A 32 -9.29 12.80 9.64
N CYS A 33 -8.47 12.11 8.83
CA CYS A 33 -7.03 12.30 8.84
C CYS A 33 -6.66 13.71 8.37
N ALA A 34 -7.24 14.17 7.25
CA ALA A 34 -7.02 15.52 6.74
C ALA A 34 -7.45 16.60 7.74
N ALA A 35 -8.61 16.45 8.38
CA ALA A 35 -9.09 17.36 9.42
C ALA A 35 -8.17 17.45 10.65
N LYS A 36 -7.38 16.41 10.90
CA LYS A 36 -6.33 16.39 11.95
C LYS A 36 -4.97 16.90 11.45
N GLY A 37 -4.90 17.44 10.24
CA GLY A 37 -3.69 18.02 9.66
C GLY A 37 -2.74 17.01 8.99
N ALA A 38 -3.22 15.82 8.63
CA ALA A 38 -2.41 14.90 7.85
C ALA A 38 -2.11 15.47 6.46
N GLN A 39 -0.84 15.48 6.09
CA GLN A 39 -0.34 15.88 4.77
C GLN A 39 -0.13 14.67 3.85
N LEU A 40 0.08 13.50 4.44
CA LEU A 40 0.16 12.21 3.80
C LEU A 40 -0.87 11.28 4.43
N VAL A 41 -1.66 10.59 3.61
CA VAL A 41 -2.54 9.51 4.08
C VAL A 41 -2.19 8.23 3.33
N VAL A 42 -2.05 7.14 4.08
CA VAL A 42 -1.69 5.82 3.53
C VAL A 42 -2.79 4.82 3.86
N LEU A 43 -3.29 4.16 2.83
CA LEU A 43 -4.28 3.09 2.93
C LEU A 43 -3.59 1.72 2.99
N GLN A 44 -4.29 0.73 3.50
CA GLN A 44 -3.84 -0.67 3.52
C GLN A 44 -3.77 -1.27 2.11
N GLU A 45 -3.12 -2.41 1.96
CA GLU A 45 -3.04 -3.15 0.68
C GLU A 45 -4.42 -3.62 0.22
N LEU A 46 -4.71 -3.51 -1.09
CA LEU A 46 -5.96 -3.93 -1.75
C LEU A 46 -7.21 -3.46 -1.00
N HIS A 47 -7.19 -2.20 -0.58
CA HIS A 47 -8.10 -1.61 0.40
C HIS A 47 -9.57 -1.52 -0.02
N ASN A 48 -9.90 -1.72 -1.30
CA ASN A 48 -11.29 -1.60 -1.78
C ASN A 48 -12.16 -2.81 -1.45
N SER A 49 -11.56 -4.00 -1.24
CA SER A 49 -12.27 -5.27 -1.10
C SER A 49 -11.80 -6.06 0.12
N LEU A 50 -12.44 -7.19 0.39
CA LEU A 50 -11.82 -8.25 1.19
C LEU A 50 -10.48 -8.66 0.56
N TYR A 51 -9.57 -9.20 1.36
CA TYR A 51 -8.33 -9.79 0.83
C TYR A 51 -8.69 -11.12 0.15
N PHE A 52 -8.87 -11.07 -1.16
CA PHE A 52 -9.37 -12.19 -1.95
C PHE A 52 -8.32 -13.26 -2.26
N CYS A 53 -7.03 -12.97 -2.03
CA CYS A 53 -5.96 -13.93 -2.34
C CYS A 53 -5.87 -15.10 -1.35
N GLN A 54 -6.80 -15.22 -0.40
CA GLN A 54 -6.93 -16.40 0.46
C GLN A 54 -7.39 -17.66 -0.30
N THR A 55 -7.96 -17.48 -1.47
CA THR A 55 -8.43 -18.56 -2.34
C THR A 55 -8.07 -18.26 -3.80
N GLU A 56 -7.96 -19.28 -4.61
CA GLU A 56 -7.81 -19.16 -6.07
C GLU A 56 -9.20 -19.23 -6.71
N SER A 57 -9.72 -18.08 -7.16
CA SER A 57 -11.01 -18.01 -7.87
C SER A 57 -10.92 -17.05 -9.06
N THR A 58 -11.34 -17.52 -10.20
CA THR A 58 -11.40 -16.70 -11.44
C THR A 58 -12.40 -15.55 -11.32
N ASP A 59 -13.43 -15.66 -10.48
CA ASP A 59 -14.44 -14.61 -10.27
C ASP A 59 -13.82 -13.33 -9.67
N ASN A 60 -12.73 -13.48 -8.92
CA ASN A 60 -12.05 -12.33 -8.32
C ASN A 60 -11.36 -11.42 -9.35
N PHE A 61 -11.13 -11.88 -10.59
CA PHE A 61 -10.60 -11.01 -11.64
C PHE A 61 -11.56 -9.89 -12.05
N ASP A 62 -12.86 -10.03 -11.75
CA ASP A 62 -13.84 -8.97 -11.96
C ASP A 62 -13.65 -7.76 -11.01
N LEU A 63 -12.86 -7.93 -9.94
CA LEU A 63 -12.46 -6.84 -9.04
C LEU A 63 -11.36 -5.94 -9.63
N ALA A 64 -10.71 -6.38 -10.71
CA ALA A 64 -9.57 -5.66 -11.29
C ALA A 64 -10.03 -4.48 -12.15
N GLU A 65 -9.35 -3.35 -11.95
CA GLU A 65 -9.62 -2.10 -12.67
C GLU A 65 -8.43 -1.67 -13.54
N SER A 66 -8.67 -0.93 -14.61
CA SER A 66 -7.59 -0.22 -15.30
C SER A 66 -7.03 0.90 -14.43
N ILE A 67 -5.78 1.29 -14.66
CA ILE A 67 -5.17 2.48 -14.07
C ILE A 67 -4.70 3.39 -15.22
N PRO A 68 -5.34 4.57 -15.44
CA PRO A 68 -6.47 5.13 -14.69
C PRO A 68 -7.80 4.39 -14.89
N GLY A 69 -8.70 4.51 -13.91
CA GLY A 69 -10.01 3.89 -13.87
C GLY A 69 -10.84 4.43 -12.70
N GLU A 70 -11.98 3.81 -12.40
CA GLU A 70 -12.97 4.30 -11.45
C GLU A 70 -12.38 4.62 -10.06
N SER A 71 -11.57 3.69 -9.50
CA SER A 71 -10.96 3.92 -8.19
C SER A 71 -9.92 5.04 -8.23
N THR A 72 -9.11 5.12 -9.29
CA THR A 72 -8.14 6.21 -9.40
C THR A 72 -8.83 7.56 -9.56
N GLU A 73 -9.93 7.67 -10.27
CA GLU A 73 -10.73 8.91 -10.36
C GLU A 73 -11.33 9.30 -9.01
N PHE A 74 -11.83 8.31 -8.26
CA PHE A 74 -12.39 8.54 -6.93
C PHE A 74 -11.34 9.08 -5.94
N TYR A 75 -10.17 8.43 -5.85
CA TYR A 75 -9.11 8.84 -4.91
C TYR A 75 -8.37 10.10 -5.36
N SER A 76 -8.19 10.31 -6.66
CA SER A 76 -7.67 11.56 -7.24
C SER A 76 -8.47 12.78 -6.79
N ARG A 77 -9.79 12.70 -6.91
CA ARG A 77 -10.70 13.78 -6.46
C ARG A 77 -10.54 14.04 -4.97
N ILE A 78 -10.51 13.00 -4.12
CA ILE A 78 -10.34 13.15 -2.68
C ILE A 78 -9.00 13.81 -2.34
N ALA A 79 -7.91 13.37 -2.97
CA ALA A 79 -6.58 13.94 -2.74
C ALA A 79 -6.55 15.43 -3.11
N GLY A 80 -7.13 15.81 -4.26
CA GLY A 80 -7.22 17.19 -4.70
C GLY A 80 -8.13 18.07 -3.84
N GLU A 81 -9.31 17.58 -3.45
CA GLU A 81 -10.25 18.30 -2.59
C GLU A 81 -9.66 18.56 -1.18
N LEU A 82 -8.90 17.62 -0.64
CA LEU A 82 -8.32 17.71 0.70
C LEU A 82 -6.89 18.25 0.72
N HIS A 83 -6.28 18.48 -0.45
CA HIS A 83 -4.89 18.92 -0.61
C HIS A 83 -3.88 18.04 0.16
N ILE A 84 -4.06 16.72 0.08
CA ILE A 84 -3.18 15.72 0.71
C ILE A 84 -2.48 14.85 -0.34
N VAL A 85 -1.32 14.31 -0.01
CA VAL A 85 -0.75 13.17 -0.71
C VAL A 85 -1.43 11.90 -0.24
N LEU A 86 -1.93 11.08 -1.16
CA LEU A 86 -2.66 9.85 -0.83
C LEU A 86 -1.99 8.65 -1.49
N VAL A 87 -1.66 7.64 -0.68
CA VAL A 87 -1.10 6.36 -1.14
C VAL A 87 -2.18 5.28 -1.04
N THR A 88 -2.47 4.66 -2.16
CA THR A 88 -3.49 3.60 -2.33
C THR A 88 -2.84 2.30 -2.80
N SER A 89 -3.59 1.19 -2.79
CA SER A 89 -3.16 -0.10 -3.35
C SER A 89 -4.36 -0.76 -4.02
N LEU A 90 -4.24 -1.06 -5.31
CA LEU A 90 -5.34 -1.46 -6.19
C LEU A 90 -5.01 -2.75 -6.95
N PHE A 91 -6.04 -3.49 -7.33
CA PHE A 91 -5.94 -4.60 -8.27
C PHE A 91 -5.98 -4.05 -9.71
N GLU A 92 -4.79 -3.89 -10.31
CA GLU A 92 -4.65 -3.35 -11.66
C GLU A 92 -4.88 -4.42 -12.73
N ARG A 93 -5.82 -4.18 -13.64
CA ARG A 93 -5.91 -4.87 -14.93
C ARG A 93 -5.15 -4.05 -15.97
N ARG A 94 -3.92 -4.43 -16.29
CA ARG A 94 -3.10 -3.75 -17.30
C ARG A 94 -3.61 -4.03 -18.71
N THR A 95 -3.95 -5.29 -18.96
CA THR A 95 -4.59 -5.78 -20.18
C THR A 95 -5.25 -7.14 -19.87
N ALA A 96 -5.97 -7.71 -20.82
CA ALA A 96 -6.53 -9.04 -20.66
C ALA A 96 -5.42 -10.06 -20.36
N GLY A 97 -5.58 -10.82 -19.27
CA GLY A 97 -4.62 -11.83 -18.82
C GLY A 97 -3.36 -11.26 -18.12
N LEU A 98 -3.26 -9.95 -17.88
CA LEU A 98 -2.10 -9.36 -17.22
C LEU A 98 -2.55 -8.41 -16.10
N TYR A 99 -2.30 -8.80 -14.86
CA TYR A 99 -2.77 -8.12 -13.66
C TYR A 99 -1.64 -7.87 -12.68
N HIS A 100 -1.76 -6.80 -11.88
CA HIS A 100 -0.77 -6.44 -10.87
C HIS A 100 -1.45 -5.98 -9.57
N ASN A 101 -0.75 -6.17 -8.46
CA ASN A 101 -1.01 -5.46 -7.21
C ASN A 101 -0.24 -4.13 -7.29
N THR A 102 -0.95 -3.01 -7.36
CA THR A 102 -0.37 -1.72 -7.72
C THR A 102 -0.67 -0.65 -6.70
N ALA A 103 0.37 -0.09 -6.09
CA ALA A 103 0.25 1.13 -5.32
C ALA A 103 0.18 2.35 -6.27
N VAL A 104 -0.77 3.25 -6.03
CA VAL A 104 -0.92 4.50 -6.78
C VAL A 104 -0.79 5.66 -5.79
N VAL A 105 0.04 6.64 -6.13
CA VAL A 105 0.25 7.85 -5.33
C VAL A 105 -0.38 9.02 -6.03
N PHE A 106 -1.26 9.71 -5.33
CA PHE A 106 -1.87 10.98 -5.78
C PHE A 106 -1.19 12.14 -5.06
N ASP A 107 -0.90 13.22 -5.78
CA ASP A 107 -0.38 14.46 -5.19
C ASP A 107 -1.52 15.35 -4.69
N THR A 108 -1.18 16.43 -4.03
CA THR A 108 -2.09 17.41 -3.40
C THR A 108 -3.03 18.13 -4.38
N ASP A 109 -2.76 18.09 -5.66
CA ASP A 109 -3.62 18.58 -6.72
C ASP A 109 -4.57 17.50 -7.31
N GLY A 110 -4.48 16.27 -6.78
CA GLY A 110 -5.21 15.11 -7.27
C GLY A 110 -4.58 14.40 -8.46
N SER A 111 -3.48 14.90 -9.01
CA SER A 111 -2.79 14.22 -10.10
C SER A 111 -2.15 12.89 -9.62
N ILE A 112 -2.03 11.91 -10.51
CA ILE A 112 -1.25 10.69 -10.22
C ILE A 112 0.23 11.07 -10.28
N ALA A 113 0.88 11.18 -9.12
CA ALA A 113 2.31 11.44 -9.01
C ALA A 113 3.15 10.26 -9.53
N GLY A 114 2.64 9.06 -9.36
CA GLY A 114 3.28 7.84 -9.84
C GLY A 114 2.60 6.57 -9.34
N LYS A 115 3.13 5.44 -9.78
CA LYS A 115 2.67 4.12 -9.32
C LYS A 115 3.83 3.16 -9.16
N TYR A 116 3.66 2.18 -8.29
CA TYR A 116 4.56 1.05 -8.08
C TYR A 116 3.77 -0.25 -8.19
N ARG A 117 4.24 -1.20 -8.98
CA ARG A 117 3.71 -2.55 -9.08
C ARG A 117 4.50 -3.47 -8.17
N LYS A 118 3.83 -4.15 -7.24
CA LYS A 118 4.45 -5.09 -6.28
C LYS A 118 5.39 -6.05 -6.99
N MET A 119 6.65 -6.05 -6.59
CA MET A 119 7.69 -6.85 -7.24
C MET A 119 7.71 -8.27 -6.69
N HIS A 120 7.64 -8.42 -5.38
CA HIS A 120 7.70 -9.71 -4.71
C HIS A 120 6.29 -10.21 -4.41
N ILE A 121 5.88 -11.25 -5.13
CA ILE A 121 4.53 -11.82 -5.06
C ILE A 121 4.57 -13.12 -4.24
N PRO A 122 3.90 -13.20 -3.08
CA PRO A 122 3.85 -14.40 -2.27
C PRO A 122 3.02 -15.52 -2.92
N ASP A 123 3.26 -16.73 -2.49
CA ASP A 123 2.52 -17.93 -2.88
C ASP A 123 2.47 -18.93 -1.71
N ASP A 124 2.12 -18.43 -0.56
CA ASP A 124 1.97 -19.21 0.67
C ASP A 124 0.48 -19.56 0.91
N PRO A 125 0.16 -20.53 1.76
CA PRO A 125 -1.21 -20.81 2.17
C PRO A 125 -1.94 -19.54 2.63
N ALA A 126 -3.14 -19.32 2.12
CA ALA A 126 -3.95 -18.11 2.31
C ALA A 126 -3.35 -16.80 1.74
N TYR A 127 -2.26 -16.88 0.96
CA TYR A 127 -1.63 -15.78 0.23
C TYR A 127 -1.30 -16.18 -1.21
N TYR A 128 -2.29 -16.72 -1.93
CA TYR A 128 -2.14 -17.20 -3.32
C TYR A 128 -2.10 -16.04 -4.32
N GLU A 129 -1.20 -15.08 -4.07
CA GLU A 129 -1.11 -13.88 -4.92
C GLU A 129 -0.57 -14.18 -6.32
N LYS A 130 0.24 -15.22 -6.50
CA LYS A 130 0.73 -15.60 -7.83
C LYS A 130 -0.36 -16.07 -8.78
N PHE A 131 -1.50 -16.52 -8.25
CA PHE A 131 -2.66 -16.85 -9.10
C PHE A 131 -3.23 -15.59 -9.77
N TYR A 132 -3.13 -14.43 -9.10
CA TYR A 132 -3.73 -13.17 -9.55
C TYR A 132 -2.73 -12.23 -10.20
N PHE A 133 -1.51 -12.11 -9.67
CA PHE A 133 -0.61 -11.02 -10.00
C PHE A 133 0.66 -11.47 -10.69
N THR A 134 0.99 -10.73 -11.75
CA THR A 134 2.32 -10.76 -12.34
C THR A 134 3.25 -9.86 -11.52
N PRO A 135 4.51 -10.26 -11.27
CA PRO A 135 5.50 -9.38 -10.64
C PRO A 135 5.61 -8.02 -11.33
N GLY A 136 5.93 -6.99 -10.56
CA GLY A 136 6.07 -5.62 -11.04
C GLY A 136 7.22 -5.48 -12.05
N ASP A 137 7.06 -4.53 -12.97
CA ASP A 137 7.99 -4.25 -14.06
C ASP A 137 8.46 -2.77 -14.10
N LEU A 138 8.12 -1.99 -13.08
CA LEU A 138 8.48 -0.57 -12.99
C LEU A 138 9.80 -0.32 -12.24
N GLY A 139 10.41 -1.37 -11.69
CA GLY A 139 11.61 -1.27 -10.85
C GLY A 139 11.32 -0.63 -9.49
N PHE A 140 12.39 -0.33 -8.75
CA PHE A 140 12.33 0.30 -7.43
C PHE A 140 12.61 1.81 -7.54
N THR A 141 11.70 2.55 -8.16
CA THR A 141 11.85 4.00 -8.41
C THR A 141 10.97 4.79 -7.43
N PRO A 142 11.57 5.64 -6.57
CA PRO A 142 10.81 6.50 -5.67
C PRO A 142 9.95 7.51 -6.43
N ILE A 143 8.80 7.85 -5.85
CA ILE A 143 7.79 8.73 -6.44
C ILE A 143 7.91 10.12 -5.83
N LYS A 144 8.16 11.13 -6.68
CA LYS A 144 8.23 12.54 -6.26
C LYS A 144 6.84 13.08 -6.04
N THR A 145 6.64 13.77 -4.91
CA THR A 145 5.40 14.46 -4.55
C THR A 145 5.70 15.85 -3.99
N SER A 146 4.67 16.67 -3.80
CA SER A 146 4.78 18.01 -3.20
C SER A 146 5.32 18.00 -1.75
N ILE A 147 5.22 16.87 -1.04
CA ILE A 147 5.68 16.74 0.35
C ILE A 147 7.06 16.07 0.48
N GLY A 148 7.58 15.47 -0.56
CA GLY A 148 8.86 14.74 -0.59
C GLY A 148 8.84 13.57 -1.56
N THR A 149 9.90 12.81 -1.58
CA THR A 149 10.08 11.65 -2.46
C THR A 149 9.76 10.37 -1.68
N LEU A 150 8.76 9.62 -2.12
CA LEU A 150 8.23 8.45 -1.43
C LEU A 150 8.75 7.16 -2.05
N GLY A 151 9.42 6.32 -1.28
CA GLY A 151 9.77 4.95 -1.64
C GLY A 151 8.61 4.02 -1.32
N VAL A 152 7.68 3.88 -2.27
CA VAL A 152 6.47 3.05 -2.08
C VAL A 152 6.74 1.63 -2.52
N LEU A 153 6.53 0.70 -1.61
CA LEU A 153 6.63 -0.74 -1.74
C LEU A 153 5.34 -1.37 -1.22
N VAL A 154 5.07 -2.64 -1.49
CA VAL A 154 3.81 -3.28 -1.06
C VAL A 154 4.08 -4.58 -0.33
N CYS A 155 3.58 -4.68 0.91
CA CYS A 155 3.45 -5.89 1.73
C CYS A 155 4.71 -6.77 1.70
N TRP A 156 4.72 -7.85 0.93
CA TRP A 156 5.78 -8.86 0.92
C TRP A 156 7.16 -8.31 0.50
N ASP A 157 7.19 -7.17 -0.22
CA ASP A 157 8.44 -6.44 -0.49
C ASP A 157 9.21 -6.08 0.79
N GLN A 158 8.52 -6.00 1.93
CA GLN A 158 9.11 -5.68 3.25
C GLN A 158 10.13 -6.72 3.74
N TRP A 159 10.05 -7.96 3.23
CA TRP A 159 11.00 -9.00 3.61
C TRP A 159 12.32 -8.96 2.82
N TYR A 160 12.39 -8.10 1.79
CA TYR A 160 13.52 -7.97 0.87
C TYR A 160 14.26 -6.65 1.12
N PRO A 161 15.39 -6.66 1.87
CA PRO A 161 16.14 -5.44 2.18
C PRO A 161 16.68 -4.73 0.95
N GLU A 162 16.85 -5.43 -0.17
CA GLU A 162 17.27 -4.89 -1.44
C GLU A 162 16.29 -3.84 -1.96
N ALA A 163 14.98 -4.08 -1.85
CA ALA A 163 13.94 -3.16 -2.28
C ALA A 163 14.03 -1.82 -1.52
N ALA A 164 14.09 -1.89 -0.18
CA ALA A 164 14.24 -0.72 0.67
C ALA A 164 15.54 0.05 0.38
N ARG A 165 16.66 -0.67 0.19
CA ARG A 165 17.97 -0.07 -0.10
C ARG A 165 17.97 0.63 -1.45
N LEU A 166 17.40 0.03 -2.49
CA LEU A 166 17.34 0.63 -3.82
C LEU A 166 16.49 1.91 -3.83
N MET A 167 15.34 1.92 -3.12
CA MET A 167 14.54 3.13 -2.95
C MET A 167 15.34 4.24 -2.23
N ALA A 168 16.06 3.90 -1.15
CA ALA A 168 16.89 4.85 -0.41
C ALA A 168 18.02 5.43 -1.25
N LEU A 169 18.75 4.59 -2.01
CA LEU A 169 19.84 5.01 -2.88
C LEU A 169 19.38 5.92 -4.03
N GLN A 170 18.12 5.80 -4.44
CA GLN A 170 17.53 6.66 -5.47
C GLN A 170 16.86 7.91 -4.88
N GLY A 171 17.07 8.19 -3.59
CA GLY A 171 16.67 9.44 -2.96
C GLY A 171 15.28 9.46 -2.37
N ALA A 172 14.74 8.32 -1.94
CA ALA A 172 13.53 8.32 -1.13
C ALA A 172 13.76 9.04 0.21
N ASP A 173 12.83 9.88 0.61
CA ASP A 173 12.81 10.55 1.92
C ASP A 173 12.10 9.71 2.99
N MET A 174 11.27 8.75 2.57
CA MET A 174 10.44 7.89 3.42
C MET A 174 10.14 6.59 2.68
N LEU A 175 10.07 5.47 3.41
CA LEU A 175 9.60 4.19 2.89
C LEU A 175 8.16 3.93 3.35
N ILE A 176 7.31 3.43 2.45
CA ILE A 176 5.88 3.21 2.69
C ILE A 176 5.50 1.80 2.25
N TYR A 177 4.75 1.09 3.11
CA TYR A 177 4.30 -0.28 2.87
C TYR A 177 2.81 -0.44 3.17
N PRO A 178 1.89 -0.25 2.18
CA PRO A 178 0.56 -0.84 2.24
C PRO A 178 0.68 -2.35 2.42
N THR A 179 0.00 -2.92 3.41
CA THR A 179 0.21 -4.31 3.82
C THR A 179 -1.11 -5.03 4.09
N ALA A 180 -1.15 -6.33 3.82
CA ALA A 180 -2.21 -7.25 4.20
C ALA A 180 -1.56 -8.56 4.70
N ILE A 181 -1.25 -8.63 5.99
CA ILE A 181 -0.68 -9.79 6.64
C ILE A 181 -1.49 -10.13 7.90
N GLY A 182 -1.71 -11.39 8.17
CA GLY A 182 -2.40 -11.90 9.33
C GLY A 182 -1.76 -13.17 9.86
N TRP A 183 -2.35 -13.74 10.89
CA TRP A 183 -1.97 -15.03 11.45
C TRP A 183 -2.87 -16.13 10.93
N GLU A 184 -2.34 -17.34 10.86
CA GLU A 184 -3.13 -18.53 10.65
C GLU A 184 -3.99 -18.83 11.90
N SER A 185 -5.19 -19.35 11.67
CA SER A 185 -6.10 -19.70 12.78
C SER A 185 -5.54 -20.78 13.71
N SER A 186 -4.57 -21.55 13.24
CA SER A 186 -3.83 -22.60 13.97
C SER A 186 -2.63 -22.08 14.74
N ASP A 187 -2.21 -20.82 14.54
CA ASP A 187 -1.05 -20.25 15.19
C ASP A 187 -1.25 -20.11 16.70
N THR A 188 -0.31 -20.63 17.47
CA THR A 188 -0.29 -20.40 18.92
C THR A 188 0.01 -18.93 19.23
N PRO A 189 -0.37 -18.42 20.42
CA PRO A 189 -0.01 -17.04 20.82
C PRO A 189 1.50 -16.78 20.78
N GLN A 190 2.33 -17.78 21.06
CA GLN A 190 3.78 -17.66 20.96
C GLN A 190 4.24 -17.51 19.51
N GLU A 191 3.64 -18.26 18.58
CA GLU A 191 3.96 -18.16 17.16
C GLU A 191 3.49 -16.81 16.59
N GLN A 192 2.28 -16.37 16.92
CA GLN A 192 1.79 -15.04 16.55
C GLN A 192 2.74 -13.92 17.00
N LYS A 193 3.20 -14.00 18.24
CA LYS A 193 4.19 -13.06 18.79
C LYS A 193 5.52 -13.09 18.04
N ARG A 194 6.01 -14.28 17.70
CA ARG A 194 7.25 -14.44 16.93
C ARG A 194 7.14 -13.82 15.54
N GLN A 195 6.03 -14.05 14.86
CA GLN A 195 5.76 -13.48 13.53
C GLN A 195 5.66 -11.95 13.60
N GLN A 196 4.92 -11.42 14.58
CA GLN A 196 4.81 -9.98 14.79
C GLN A 196 6.16 -9.32 15.08
N ASP A 197 6.99 -9.95 15.92
CA ASP A 197 8.32 -9.43 16.24
C ASP A 197 9.23 -9.44 15.01
N ALA A 198 9.19 -10.50 14.19
CA ALA A 198 9.93 -10.56 12.94
C ALA A 198 9.51 -9.43 11.98
N TRP A 199 8.21 -9.18 11.86
CA TRP A 199 7.69 -8.08 11.05
C TRP A 199 8.16 -6.71 11.54
N ILE A 200 8.06 -6.45 12.85
CA ILE A 200 8.52 -5.19 13.46
C ILE A 200 10.04 -5.01 13.29
N ILE A 201 10.82 -6.09 13.50
CA ILE A 201 12.30 -6.04 13.35
C ILE A 201 12.67 -5.73 11.91
N SER A 202 12.00 -6.32 10.92
CA SER A 202 12.23 -6.03 9.50
C SER A 202 12.02 -4.55 9.18
N GLN A 203 10.87 -3.97 9.59
CA GLN A 203 10.57 -2.56 9.38
C GLN A 203 11.59 -1.63 10.05
N ARG A 204 11.95 -1.93 11.31
CA ARG A 204 13.00 -1.19 12.04
C ARG A 204 14.36 -1.32 11.38
N GLY A 205 14.68 -2.51 10.86
CA GLY A 205 15.92 -2.77 10.13
C GLY A 205 16.04 -1.86 8.90
N HIS A 206 14.97 -1.73 8.11
CA HIS A 206 14.96 -0.80 6.97
C HIS A 206 15.13 0.65 7.39
N ALA A 207 14.46 1.08 8.46
CA ALA A 207 14.58 2.44 8.96
C ALA A 207 16.01 2.77 9.39
N VAL A 208 16.61 1.91 10.23
CA VAL A 208 17.97 2.10 10.76
C VAL A 208 19.02 1.99 9.65
N ALA A 209 18.94 0.95 8.81
CA ALA A 209 19.95 0.69 7.78
C ALA A 209 19.99 1.75 6.66
N ASN A 210 18.86 2.45 6.44
CA ASN A 210 18.77 3.48 5.40
C ASN A 210 18.69 4.91 5.95
N GLY A 211 18.54 5.09 7.27
CA GLY A 211 18.38 6.40 7.90
C GLY A 211 17.08 7.11 7.48
N LEU A 212 16.02 6.35 7.18
CA LEU A 212 14.74 6.85 6.67
C LEU A 212 13.57 6.46 7.59
N PRO A 213 12.56 7.30 7.74
CA PRO A 213 11.30 6.88 8.36
C PRO A 213 10.62 5.79 7.51
N VAL A 214 9.98 4.85 8.20
CA VAL A 214 9.18 3.77 7.59
C VAL A 214 7.75 3.87 8.07
N VAL A 215 6.81 3.84 7.14
CA VAL A 215 5.37 3.81 7.40
C VAL A 215 4.81 2.51 6.84
N ALA A 216 4.34 1.62 7.70
CA ALA A 216 3.67 0.39 7.31
C ALA A 216 2.21 0.40 7.80
N VAL A 217 1.28 0.08 6.94
CA VAL A 217 -0.16 0.10 7.21
C VAL A 217 -0.72 -1.27 6.90
N ASN A 218 -1.01 -2.05 7.94
CA ASN A 218 -1.61 -3.37 7.79
C ASN A 218 -3.13 -3.26 7.84
N ARG A 219 -3.82 -4.22 7.22
CA ARG A 219 -5.27 -4.32 7.34
C ARG A 219 -5.67 -4.96 8.70
N VAL A 220 -6.95 -4.78 9.07
CA VAL A 220 -7.56 -5.39 10.26
C VAL A 220 -8.19 -6.71 9.89
#